data_1b007c591dcc549d109a1465342eb7f7
#
_entry.id   1b007c591dcc549d109a1465342eb7f7
#
_cell.length_a   1.000
_cell.length_b   1.000
_cell.length_c   1.000
_cell.angle_alpha   90.00
_cell.angle_beta   90.00
_cell.angle_gamma   90.00
#
_symmetry.space_group_name_H-M   'P 1'
#
loop_
_entity.id
_entity.type
_entity.pdbx_description
1 polymer ?
#
loop_
_entity_poly.entity_id
_entity_poly.type
_entity_poly.pdbx_seq_one_letter_code
_entity_poly.pdbx_strand_id
1 'polypeptide(L)'
;MTPMDSIAVPERLMTSVRALGATGSRWLEDLPDILASLATDWSIAYRGRALGGGSASYVTEAVTADGRTVIAKVALPAGVEGFSPFEQELEALLLAGGDPYAELIRHDVSRRSLLLERLGPPLASLGWPRARQLAAVVGTLARGWRPAPASRLPTGAAKAEWLADFVARLWADLGRPCSQAAAETAVSYAAERAAAFDPGRAVLIHGDAHAGNVLLKPGQAGFALIDPEGLLSEPAHDLGVVLRDGNEELLAGDTAETAIGRCRQVALLTGVNGEAIWQWAFIERVSTGLFLLQLGHRQEARPFLTVADRLAGTRYAGGQ
;
A
#
# COMPACT_ATOMS: atom_id res chain seq x y z
N MET A 1 22.59 -8.08 -29.55
CA MET A 1 21.67 -8.76 -28.64
C MET A 1 22.51 -9.46 -27.59
N THR A 2 22.63 -8.86 -26.41
CA THR A 2 23.27 -9.52 -25.24
C THR A 2 22.30 -10.59 -24.77
N PRO A 3 22.71 -11.84 -24.55
CA PRO A 3 21.82 -12.87 -24.01
C PRO A 3 21.31 -12.39 -22.64
N MET A 4 20.01 -12.54 -22.39
CA MET A 4 19.40 -12.33 -21.07
C MET A 4 19.85 -13.48 -20.16
N ASP A 5 21.13 -13.42 -19.72
CA ASP A 5 21.66 -14.36 -18.75
C ASP A 5 20.92 -14.13 -17.43
N SER A 6 20.16 -15.13 -17.02
CA SER A 6 19.40 -15.31 -15.79
C SER A 6 18.81 -14.02 -15.18
N ILE A 7 17.51 -13.80 -15.41
CA ILE A 7 16.76 -12.75 -14.75
C ILE A 7 16.88 -12.94 -13.24
N ALA A 8 17.61 -12.03 -12.59
CA ALA A 8 17.74 -12.05 -11.12
C ALA A 8 16.43 -11.54 -10.48
N VAL A 9 15.70 -12.44 -9.86
CA VAL A 9 14.47 -12.13 -9.15
C VAL A 9 14.78 -11.80 -7.68
N PRO A 10 14.32 -10.65 -7.13
CA PRO A 10 14.55 -10.29 -5.74
C PRO A 10 14.00 -11.33 -4.75
N GLU A 11 14.69 -11.56 -3.62
CA GLU A 11 14.32 -12.61 -2.67
C GLU A 11 12.91 -12.44 -2.07
N ARG A 12 12.48 -11.21 -1.82
CA ARG A 12 11.09 -10.94 -1.37
C ARG A 12 10.07 -11.44 -2.39
N LEU A 13 10.29 -11.17 -3.67
CA LEU A 13 9.43 -11.65 -4.75
C LEU A 13 9.50 -13.18 -4.87
N MET A 14 10.69 -13.77 -4.74
CA MET A 14 10.85 -15.24 -4.74
C MET A 14 10.09 -15.91 -3.59
N THR A 15 9.99 -15.27 -2.43
CA THR A 15 9.17 -15.77 -1.32
C THR A 15 7.69 -15.85 -1.72
N SER A 16 7.16 -14.81 -2.36
CA SER A 16 5.78 -14.80 -2.87
C SER A 16 5.56 -15.80 -4.00
N VAL A 17 6.53 -15.94 -4.91
CA VAL A 17 6.50 -16.95 -5.98
C VAL A 17 6.40 -18.36 -5.38
N ARG A 18 7.21 -18.69 -4.37
CA ARG A 18 7.16 -20.00 -3.67
C ARG A 18 5.83 -20.23 -2.97
N ALA A 19 5.26 -19.19 -2.35
CA ALA A 19 3.96 -19.28 -1.68
C ALA A 19 2.81 -19.60 -2.65
N LEU A 20 2.93 -19.23 -3.94
CA LEU A 20 1.97 -19.52 -4.99
C LEU A 20 2.11 -20.93 -5.60
N GLY A 21 3.09 -21.71 -5.17
CA GLY A 21 3.31 -23.08 -5.64
C GLY A 21 3.46 -23.18 -7.16
N ALA A 22 2.70 -24.08 -7.79
CA ALA A 22 2.76 -24.33 -9.23
C ALA A 22 2.46 -23.09 -10.11
N THR A 23 1.56 -22.21 -9.65
CA THR A 23 1.22 -20.97 -10.35
C THR A 23 2.40 -20.00 -10.35
N GLY A 24 3.07 -19.85 -9.22
CA GLY A 24 4.27 -19.02 -9.13
C GLY A 24 5.44 -19.57 -9.95
N SER A 25 5.65 -20.89 -9.93
CA SER A 25 6.70 -21.55 -10.75
C SER A 25 6.49 -21.30 -12.24
N ARG A 26 5.28 -21.46 -12.73
CA ARG A 26 4.93 -21.21 -14.14
C ARG A 26 5.17 -19.74 -14.51
N TRP A 27 4.71 -18.81 -13.66
CA TRP A 27 4.95 -17.39 -13.91
C TRP A 27 6.45 -17.05 -13.99
N LEU A 28 7.28 -17.70 -13.17
CA LEU A 28 8.73 -17.51 -13.18
C LEU A 28 9.37 -18.07 -14.47
N GLU A 29 8.86 -19.20 -14.96
CA GLU A 29 9.28 -19.79 -16.23
C GLU A 29 8.89 -18.90 -17.43
N ASP A 30 7.68 -18.30 -17.40
CA ASP A 30 7.15 -17.45 -18.46
C ASP A 30 7.75 -16.02 -18.44
N LEU A 31 8.31 -15.57 -17.33
CA LEU A 31 8.79 -14.20 -17.15
C LEU A 31 9.78 -13.71 -18.21
N PRO A 32 10.78 -14.51 -18.65
CA PRO A 32 11.68 -14.12 -19.75
C PRO A 32 10.95 -13.81 -21.05
N ASP A 33 9.99 -14.64 -21.43
CA ASP A 33 9.23 -14.48 -22.67
C ASP A 33 8.26 -13.30 -22.59
N ILE A 34 7.64 -13.09 -21.41
CA ILE A 34 6.83 -11.91 -21.16
C ILE A 34 7.66 -10.64 -21.34
N LEU A 35 8.83 -10.56 -20.72
CA LEU A 35 9.72 -9.39 -20.84
C LEU A 35 10.19 -9.19 -22.29
N ALA A 36 10.56 -10.24 -23.00
CA ALA A 36 11.00 -10.13 -24.40
C ALA A 36 9.88 -9.62 -25.32
N SER A 37 8.64 -10.11 -25.15
CA SER A 37 7.51 -9.65 -25.93
C SER A 37 7.12 -8.20 -25.58
N LEU A 38 7.14 -7.82 -24.31
CA LEU A 38 6.90 -6.43 -23.88
C LEU A 38 7.96 -5.47 -24.43
N ALA A 39 9.24 -5.89 -24.46
CA ALA A 39 10.32 -5.09 -25.06
C ALA A 39 10.03 -4.75 -26.53
N THR A 40 9.54 -5.74 -27.29
CA THR A 40 9.17 -5.57 -28.69
C THR A 40 7.94 -4.67 -28.84
N ASP A 41 6.84 -5.01 -28.15
CA ASP A 41 5.54 -4.35 -28.32
C ASP A 41 5.55 -2.89 -27.83
N TRP A 42 6.33 -2.62 -26.79
CA TRP A 42 6.44 -1.27 -26.20
C TRP A 42 7.64 -0.48 -26.73
N SER A 43 8.49 -1.11 -27.59
CA SER A 43 9.71 -0.51 -28.11
C SER A 43 10.62 0.01 -26.99
N ILE A 44 10.87 -0.83 -25.99
CA ILE A 44 11.72 -0.52 -24.83
C ILE A 44 12.93 -1.43 -24.76
N ALA A 45 14.00 -0.95 -24.15
CA ALA A 45 15.18 -1.73 -23.81
C ALA A 45 15.38 -1.75 -22.30
N TYR A 46 15.41 -2.93 -21.68
CA TYR A 46 15.63 -3.06 -20.25
C TYR A 46 17.05 -2.63 -19.86
N ARG A 47 17.17 -1.99 -18.69
CA ARG A 47 18.45 -1.54 -18.13
C ARG A 47 18.66 -2.16 -16.73
N GLY A 48 19.73 -2.93 -16.61
CA GLY A 48 20.19 -3.42 -15.31
C GLY A 48 19.37 -4.57 -14.72
N ARG A 49 19.44 -4.68 -13.40
CA ARG A 49 18.77 -5.72 -12.60
C ARG A 49 17.39 -5.26 -12.17
N ALA A 50 16.57 -6.22 -11.70
CA ALA A 50 15.32 -5.91 -11.03
C ALA A 50 15.54 -4.92 -9.88
N LEU A 51 14.62 -3.97 -9.76
CA LEU A 51 14.57 -3.09 -8.61
C LEU A 51 14.07 -3.87 -7.40
N GLY A 52 14.79 -3.78 -6.29
CA GLY A 52 14.40 -4.42 -5.03
C GLY A 52 13.24 -3.69 -4.36
N GLY A 53 12.47 -4.41 -3.53
CA GLY A 53 11.46 -3.82 -2.64
C GLY A 53 10.06 -4.39 -2.77
N GLY A 54 9.58 -4.72 -3.98
CA GLY A 54 8.26 -5.28 -4.20
C GLY A 54 8.17 -6.78 -3.90
N SER A 55 7.04 -7.23 -3.35
CA SER A 55 6.74 -8.65 -3.11
C SER A 55 5.72 -9.22 -4.10
N ALA A 56 5.01 -8.37 -4.85
CA ALA A 56 3.90 -8.75 -5.71
C ALA A 56 4.18 -8.61 -7.22
N SER A 57 5.33 -8.04 -7.60
CA SER A 57 5.64 -7.75 -9.01
C SER A 57 7.15 -7.77 -9.26
N TYR A 58 7.55 -8.21 -10.46
CA TYR A 58 8.88 -7.97 -10.99
C TYR A 58 8.94 -6.55 -11.53
N VAL A 59 9.87 -5.75 -11.03
CA VAL A 59 10.02 -4.32 -11.38
C VAL A 59 11.42 -4.08 -11.92
N THR A 60 11.54 -3.43 -13.07
CA THR A 60 12.83 -3.13 -13.70
C THR A 60 12.80 -1.80 -14.44
N GLU A 61 13.97 -1.18 -14.56
CA GLU A 61 14.12 0.01 -15.42
C GLU A 61 14.19 -0.39 -16.89
N ALA A 62 13.61 0.45 -17.73
CA ALA A 62 13.73 0.36 -19.18
C ALA A 62 13.91 1.75 -19.78
N VAL A 63 14.28 1.78 -21.06
CA VAL A 63 14.41 3.01 -21.84
C VAL A 63 13.60 2.86 -23.12
N THR A 64 12.78 3.85 -23.39
CA THR A 64 11.99 3.95 -24.61
C THR A 64 12.87 4.32 -25.83
N ALA A 65 12.34 4.15 -27.04
CA ALA A 65 13.06 4.48 -28.26
C ALA A 65 13.50 5.96 -28.36
N ASP A 66 12.77 6.88 -27.71
CA ASP A 66 13.10 8.31 -27.60
C ASP A 66 14.06 8.65 -26.45
N GLY A 67 14.54 7.64 -25.71
CA GLY A 67 15.54 7.78 -24.66
C GLY A 67 14.99 8.10 -23.27
N ARG A 68 13.67 8.10 -23.07
CA ARG A 68 13.05 8.32 -21.75
C ARG A 68 13.25 7.07 -20.89
N THR A 69 13.71 7.28 -19.64
CA THR A 69 13.77 6.20 -18.64
C THR A 69 12.38 5.96 -18.05
N VAL A 70 11.97 4.70 -17.97
CA VAL A 70 10.65 4.25 -17.52
C VAL A 70 10.79 3.03 -16.61
N ILE A 71 9.72 2.66 -15.93
CA ILE A 71 9.62 1.46 -15.08
C ILE A 71 8.67 0.47 -15.75
N ALA A 72 9.17 -0.74 -15.99
CA ALA A 72 8.34 -1.87 -16.39
C ALA A 72 8.06 -2.74 -15.16
N LYS A 73 6.77 -3.07 -14.95
CA LYS A 73 6.27 -3.86 -13.83
C LYS A 73 5.47 -5.03 -14.38
N VAL A 74 5.80 -6.28 -13.95
CA VAL A 74 5.07 -7.50 -14.30
C VAL A 74 4.56 -8.13 -13.01
N ALA A 75 3.25 -8.11 -12.82
CA ALA A 75 2.64 -8.56 -11.58
C ALA A 75 2.54 -10.10 -11.50
N LEU A 76 2.63 -10.64 -10.29
CA LEU A 76 2.30 -12.03 -10.00
C LEU A 76 0.83 -12.34 -10.35
N PRO A 77 0.52 -13.59 -10.76
CA PRO A 77 -0.84 -13.99 -11.15
C PRO A 77 -1.78 -14.19 -9.96
N ALA A 78 -1.36 -13.88 -8.75
CA ALA A 78 -2.16 -14.10 -7.57
C ALA A 78 -2.98 -12.90 -7.17
N GLY A 79 -4.21 -13.19 -6.77
CA GLY A 79 -5.02 -12.36 -5.89
C GLY A 79 -5.49 -13.21 -4.72
N VAL A 80 -5.78 -12.61 -3.59
CA VAL A 80 -6.64 -13.21 -2.58
C VAL A 80 -8.05 -13.29 -3.18
N GLU A 81 -8.85 -14.30 -2.83
CA GLU A 81 -10.22 -14.44 -3.35
C GLU A 81 -10.99 -13.10 -3.30
N GLY A 82 -11.47 -12.66 -4.46
CA GLY A 82 -12.24 -11.42 -4.61
C GLY A 82 -11.43 -10.15 -4.87
N PHE A 83 -10.10 -10.18 -4.77
CA PHE A 83 -9.24 -9.02 -5.00
C PHE A 83 -8.10 -9.39 -5.94
N SER A 84 -8.00 -8.70 -7.08
CA SER A 84 -6.87 -8.81 -8.01
C SER A 84 -5.98 -7.56 -7.85
N PRO A 85 -4.86 -7.63 -7.13
CA PRO A 85 -4.02 -6.45 -6.88
C PRO A 85 -3.58 -5.73 -8.16
N PHE A 86 -3.30 -6.49 -9.23
CA PHE A 86 -2.95 -5.90 -10.52
C PHE A 86 -4.10 -5.09 -11.14
N GLU A 87 -5.31 -5.64 -11.12
CA GLU A 87 -6.48 -4.97 -11.72
C GLU A 87 -6.88 -3.73 -10.92
N GLN A 88 -6.75 -3.79 -9.60
CA GLN A 88 -6.99 -2.66 -8.71
C GLN A 88 -5.96 -1.55 -8.92
N GLU A 89 -4.67 -1.89 -8.96
CA GLU A 89 -3.61 -0.92 -9.25
C GLU A 89 -3.81 -0.28 -10.62
N LEU A 90 -4.09 -1.08 -11.66
CA LEU A 90 -4.35 -0.56 -13.01
C LEU A 90 -5.55 0.38 -13.02
N GLU A 91 -6.68 -0.01 -12.42
CA GLU A 91 -7.88 0.84 -12.38
C GLU A 91 -7.63 2.12 -11.61
N ALA A 92 -6.93 2.05 -10.46
CA ALA A 92 -6.57 3.23 -9.68
C ALA A 92 -5.70 4.21 -10.48
N LEU A 93 -4.70 3.73 -11.20
CA LEU A 93 -3.84 4.56 -12.04
C LEU A 93 -4.59 5.17 -13.22
N LEU A 94 -5.50 4.42 -13.86
CA LEU A 94 -6.36 4.94 -14.93
C LEU A 94 -7.30 6.04 -14.44
N LEU A 95 -7.95 5.83 -13.29
CA LEU A 95 -8.82 6.81 -12.65
C LEU A 95 -8.06 8.04 -12.18
N ALA A 96 -6.85 7.84 -11.68
CA ALA A 96 -5.98 8.93 -11.23
C ALA A 96 -5.54 9.82 -12.39
N GLY A 97 -5.27 9.27 -13.56
CA GLY A 97 -4.87 10.02 -14.75
C GLY A 97 -3.54 10.78 -14.59
N GLY A 98 -2.63 10.29 -13.77
CA GLY A 98 -1.35 10.93 -13.44
C GLY A 98 -1.38 11.64 -12.07
N ASP A 99 -0.89 12.88 -11.97
CA ASP A 99 -0.68 13.57 -10.68
C ASP A 99 -1.88 13.48 -9.70
N PRO A 100 -1.63 13.09 -8.45
CA PRO A 100 -0.34 12.85 -7.78
C PRO A 100 0.18 11.40 -7.89
N TYR A 101 -0.41 10.56 -8.72
CA TYR A 101 0.09 9.20 -8.97
C TYR A 101 1.15 9.21 -10.08
N ALA A 102 1.96 8.17 -10.13
CA ALA A 102 2.87 7.94 -11.24
C ALA A 102 2.09 7.85 -12.56
N GLU A 103 2.65 8.46 -13.62
CA GLU A 103 2.05 8.38 -14.95
C GLU A 103 2.05 6.93 -15.45
N LEU A 104 0.87 6.41 -15.78
CA LEU A 104 0.71 5.15 -16.50
C LEU A 104 0.90 5.43 -18.01
N ILE A 105 2.03 4.98 -18.55
CA ILE A 105 2.38 5.20 -19.96
C ILE A 105 1.72 4.15 -20.87
N ARG A 106 1.79 2.87 -20.46
CA ARG A 106 1.17 1.73 -21.14
C ARG A 106 0.79 0.65 -20.15
N HIS A 107 -0.11 -0.23 -20.55
CA HIS A 107 -0.44 -1.45 -19.79
C HIS A 107 -0.78 -2.60 -20.73
N ASP A 108 -0.67 -3.82 -20.22
CA ASP A 108 -1.11 -5.04 -20.86
C ASP A 108 -1.78 -5.94 -19.83
N VAL A 109 -3.10 -6.08 -19.97
CA VAL A 109 -3.91 -6.86 -19.02
C VAL A 109 -3.59 -8.36 -19.13
N SER A 110 -3.36 -8.85 -20.34
CA SER A 110 -3.10 -10.28 -20.59
C SER A 110 -1.79 -10.75 -19.94
N ARG A 111 -0.78 -9.89 -19.96
CA ARG A 111 0.55 -10.12 -19.36
C ARG A 111 0.69 -9.50 -17.97
N ARG A 112 -0.40 -8.92 -17.42
CA ARG A 112 -0.43 -8.25 -16.09
C ARG A 112 0.71 -7.24 -15.92
N SER A 113 0.91 -6.40 -16.93
CA SER A 113 2.09 -5.55 -17.02
C SER A 113 1.74 -4.08 -17.12
N LEU A 114 2.55 -3.24 -16.46
CA LEU A 114 2.45 -1.78 -16.48
C LEU A 114 3.77 -1.16 -16.93
N LEU A 115 3.70 -0.07 -17.69
CA LEU A 115 4.82 0.80 -18.01
C LEU A 115 4.53 2.16 -17.38
N LEU A 116 5.37 2.55 -16.44
CA LEU A 116 5.19 3.74 -15.60
C LEU A 116 6.33 4.72 -15.82
N GLU A 117 6.10 5.99 -15.52
CA GLU A 117 7.19 6.97 -15.45
C GLU A 117 8.23 6.57 -14.39
N ARG A 118 9.49 6.94 -14.63
CA ARG A 118 10.56 6.80 -13.66
C ARG A 118 10.56 8.00 -12.73
N LEU A 119 10.27 7.77 -11.45
CA LEU A 119 10.32 8.76 -10.38
C LEU A 119 11.69 8.75 -9.68
N GLY A 120 11.92 9.74 -8.82
CA GLY A 120 13.10 9.84 -7.98
C GLY A 120 13.09 8.88 -6.79
N PRO A 121 13.93 9.14 -5.77
CA PRO A 121 14.02 8.30 -4.59
C PRO A 121 12.73 8.37 -3.74
N PRO A 122 12.42 7.30 -2.97
CA PRO A 122 11.31 7.33 -2.05
C PRO A 122 11.56 8.28 -0.87
N LEU A 123 10.50 8.89 -0.37
CA LEU A 123 10.52 9.81 0.77
C LEU A 123 11.19 9.19 2.00
N ALA A 124 11.00 7.89 2.21
CA ALA A 124 11.66 7.14 3.29
C ALA A 124 13.18 7.24 3.27
N SER A 125 13.80 7.39 2.10
CA SER A 125 15.26 7.46 1.93
C SER A 125 15.85 8.86 2.03
N LEU A 126 15.01 9.92 2.14
CA LEU A 126 15.49 11.31 2.14
C LEU A 126 16.03 11.79 3.50
N GLY A 127 15.97 10.97 4.55
CA GLY A 127 16.44 11.34 5.89
C GLY A 127 15.64 12.47 6.55
N TRP A 128 14.41 12.71 6.10
CA TRP A 128 13.58 13.77 6.69
C TRP A 128 13.03 13.36 8.07
N PRO A 129 12.86 14.32 9.00
CA PRO A 129 12.15 14.08 10.25
C PRO A 129 10.74 13.55 9.99
N ARG A 130 10.26 12.64 10.85
CA ARG A 130 8.97 11.96 10.69
C ARG A 130 7.79 12.92 10.47
N ALA A 131 7.73 14.00 11.24
CA ALA A 131 6.67 15.01 11.08
C ALA A 131 6.64 15.63 9.68
N ARG A 132 7.80 15.84 9.07
CA ARG A 132 7.92 16.36 7.69
C ARG A 132 7.52 15.28 6.67
N GLN A 133 7.92 14.02 6.90
CA GLN A 133 7.48 12.92 6.05
C GLN A 133 5.95 12.78 6.10
N LEU A 134 5.37 12.80 7.29
CA LEU A 134 3.92 12.73 7.49
C LEU A 134 3.18 13.82 6.72
N ALA A 135 3.62 15.07 6.85
CA ALA A 135 3.02 16.19 6.12
C ALA A 135 3.13 16.02 4.59
N ALA A 136 4.25 15.50 4.09
CA ALA A 136 4.45 15.26 2.66
C ALA A 136 3.53 14.13 2.14
N VAL A 137 3.41 13.02 2.87
CA VAL A 137 2.51 11.92 2.49
C VAL A 137 1.06 12.40 2.49
N VAL A 138 0.61 13.01 3.59
CA VAL A 138 -0.76 13.51 3.74
C VAL A 138 -1.10 14.54 2.66
N GLY A 139 -0.22 15.50 2.40
CA GLY A 139 -0.42 16.51 1.37
C GLY A 139 -0.43 15.92 -0.05
N THR A 140 0.29 14.83 -0.30
CA THR A 140 0.26 14.14 -1.59
C THR A 140 -1.03 13.35 -1.75
N LEU A 141 -1.47 12.61 -0.73
CA LEU A 141 -2.74 11.89 -0.71
C LEU A 141 -3.95 12.80 -0.94
N ALA A 142 -4.01 13.92 -0.24
CA ALA A 142 -5.13 14.87 -0.34
C ALA A 142 -5.36 15.40 -1.76
N ARG A 143 -4.31 15.48 -2.59
CA ARG A 143 -4.45 15.80 -4.02
C ARG A 143 -5.01 14.65 -4.85
N GLY A 144 -4.86 13.42 -4.37
CA GLY A 144 -5.30 12.20 -5.06
C GLY A 144 -6.77 11.86 -4.87
N TRP A 145 -7.38 12.31 -3.78
CA TRP A 145 -8.77 11.98 -3.46
C TRP A 145 -9.73 12.62 -4.46
N ARG A 146 -10.45 11.78 -5.18
CA ARG A 146 -11.45 12.21 -6.17
C ARG A 146 -12.60 11.23 -6.24
N PRO A 147 -13.85 11.71 -6.47
CA PRO A 147 -14.98 10.81 -6.69
C PRO A 147 -14.76 9.94 -7.94
N ALA A 148 -15.10 8.66 -7.86
CA ALA A 148 -15.02 7.72 -8.97
C ALA A 148 -16.24 6.76 -8.98
N PRO A 149 -17.46 7.27 -9.13
CA PRO A 149 -18.70 6.50 -8.90
C PRO A 149 -18.91 5.35 -9.90
N ALA A 150 -18.27 5.37 -11.06
CA ALA A 150 -18.34 4.30 -12.06
C ALA A 150 -17.23 3.23 -11.90
N SER A 151 -16.42 3.34 -10.87
CA SER A 151 -15.33 2.41 -10.61
C SER A 151 -15.83 1.04 -10.15
N ARG A 152 -15.05 0.01 -10.47
CA ARG A 152 -15.22 -1.37 -9.99
C ARG A 152 -14.31 -1.70 -8.81
N LEU A 153 -13.55 -0.75 -8.33
CA LEU A 153 -12.67 -0.93 -7.17
C LEU A 153 -13.49 -1.37 -5.94
N PRO A 154 -12.92 -2.20 -5.07
CA PRO A 154 -13.55 -2.58 -3.82
C PRO A 154 -13.89 -1.35 -2.98
N THR A 155 -14.99 -1.43 -2.23
CA THR A 155 -15.39 -0.35 -1.35
C THR A 155 -14.69 -0.41 -0.01
N GLY A 156 -14.60 0.73 0.68
CA GLY A 156 -14.12 0.80 2.06
C GLY A 156 -14.92 -0.09 3.02
N ALA A 157 -16.23 -0.24 2.78
CA ALA A 157 -17.05 -1.18 3.54
C ALA A 157 -16.60 -2.63 3.36
N ALA A 158 -16.47 -3.08 2.11
CA ALA A 158 -16.00 -4.43 1.81
C ALA A 158 -14.58 -4.69 2.36
N LYS A 159 -13.70 -3.69 2.29
CA LYS A 159 -12.36 -3.79 2.88
C LYS A 159 -12.41 -3.89 4.41
N ALA A 160 -13.26 -3.11 5.07
CA ALA A 160 -13.42 -3.16 6.52
C ALA A 160 -13.97 -4.52 6.98
N GLU A 161 -15.00 -5.05 6.31
CA GLU A 161 -15.53 -6.39 6.57
C GLU A 161 -14.46 -7.47 6.41
N TRP A 162 -13.71 -7.41 5.29
CA TRP A 162 -12.60 -8.32 5.06
C TRP A 162 -11.52 -8.23 6.15
N LEU A 163 -11.18 -7.02 6.59
CA LEU A 163 -10.19 -6.80 7.66
C LEU A 163 -10.69 -7.34 9.01
N ALA A 164 -11.99 -7.23 9.31
CA ALA A 164 -12.57 -7.82 10.53
C ALA A 164 -12.40 -9.34 10.54
N ASP A 165 -12.77 -10.01 9.46
CA ASP A 165 -12.62 -11.47 9.32
C ASP A 165 -11.14 -11.89 9.33
N PHE A 166 -10.29 -11.12 8.65
CA PHE A 166 -8.85 -11.35 8.59
C PHE A 166 -8.21 -11.27 9.99
N VAL A 167 -8.52 -10.22 10.75
CA VAL A 167 -8.01 -10.05 12.12
C VAL A 167 -8.50 -11.17 13.02
N ALA A 168 -9.80 -11.48 13.02
CA ALA A 168 -10.37 -12.51 13.86
C ALA A 168 -9.74 -13.89 13.60
N ARG A 169 -9.62 -14.26 12.32
CA ARG A 169 -9.02 -15.52 11.90
C ARG A 169 -7.54 -15.61 12.23
N LEU A 170 -6.74 -14.63 11.81
CA LEU A 170 -5.29 -14.69 12.05
C LEU A 170 -4.94 -14.60 13.52
N TRP A 171 -5.68 -13.82 14.30
CA TRP A 171 -5.47 -13.76 15.74
C TRP A 171 -5.64 -15.14 16.41
N ALA A 172 -6.65 -15.91 15.99
CA ALA A 172 -6.87 -17.27 16.47
C ALA A 172 -5.78 -18.23 15.96
N ASP A 173 -5.52 -18.25 14.66
CA ASP A 173 -4.59 -19.17 13.98
C ASP A 173 -3.14 -19.01 14.45
N LEU A 174 -2.73 -17.78 14.75
CA LEU A 174 -1.37 -17.44 15.23
C LEU A 174 -1.20 -17.58 16.75
N GLY A 175 -2.19 -18.15 17.46
CA GLY A 175 -2.10 -18.40 18.89
C GLY A 175 -2.27 -17.15 19.77
N ARG A 176 -3.06 -16.19 19.31
CA ARG A 176 -3.42 -14.95 20.05
C ARG A 176 -2.21 -14.09 20.40
N PRO A 177 -1.51 -13.53 19.41
CA PRO A 177 -0.23 -12.84 19.59
C PRO A 177 -0.35 -11.43 20.18
N CYS A 178 -1.54 -10.90 20.34
CA CYS A 178 -1.85 -9.65 21.05
C CYS A 178 -3.04 -9.89 21.98
N SER A 179 -3.36 -8.91 22.82
CA SER A 179 -4.49 -8.99 23.76
C SER A 179 -5.81 -9.20 23.03
N GLN A 180 -6.73 -9.90 23.67
CA GLN A 180 -8.09 -10.05 23.19
C GLN A 180 -8.76 -8.69 23.00
N ALA A 181 -8.53 -7.76 23.91
CA ALA A 181 -9.05 -6.39 23.82
C ALA A 181 -8.59 -5.68 22.53
N ALA A 182 -7.33 -5.84 22.11
CA ALA A 182 -6.83 -5.25 20.87
C ALA A 182 -7.51 -5.87 19.64
N ALA A 183 -7.65 -7.19 19.59
CA ALA A 183 -8.30 -7.87 18.47
C ALA A 183 -9.80 -7.49 18.39
N GLU A 184 -10.52 -7.53 19.50
CA GLU A 184 -11.95 -7.14 19.56
C GLU A 184 -12.16 -5.67 19.20
N THR A 185 -11.28 -4.76 19.65
CA THR A 185 -11.35 -3.35 19.28
C THR A 185 -11.18 -3.15 17.78
N ALA A 186 -10.21 -3.85 17.15
CA ALA A 186 -10.00 -3.75 15.71
C ALA A 186 -11.22 -4.26 14.93
N VAL A 187 -11.81 -5.38 15.34
CA VAL A 187 -13.03 -5.94 14.72
C VAL A 187 -14.22 -5.00 14.90
N SER A 188 -14.40 -4.42 16.11
CA SER A 188 -15.49 -3.47 16.37
C SER A 188 -15.34 -2.20 15.51
N TYR A 189 -14.14 -1.63 15.44
CA TYR A 189 -13.90 -0.46 14.61
C TYR A 189 -14.10 -0.76 13.11
N ALA A 190 -13.70 -1.94 12.64
CA ALA A 190 -13.94 -2.34 11.27
C ALA A 190 -15.45 -2.44 10.97
N ALA A 191 -16.25 -3.01 11.86
CA ALA A 191 -17.70 -3.06 11.72
C ALA A 191 -18.32 -1.63 11.71
N GLU A 192 -17.83 -0.73 12.57
CA GLU A 192 -18.27 0.68 12.58
C GLU A 192 -17.92 1.39 11.27
N ARG A 193 -16.73 1.17 10.72
CA ARG A 193 -16.32 1.79 9.43
C ARG A 193 -17.10 1.21 8.25
N ALA A 194 -17.38 -0.09 8.24
CA ALA A 194 -18.26 -0.69 7.23
C ALA A 194 -19.66 -0.07 7.26
N ALA A 195 -20.25 0.05 8.47
CA ALA A 195 -21.57 0.63 8.65
C ALA A 195 -21.64 2.13 8.33
N ALA A 196 -20.53 2.87 8.52
CA ALA A 196 -20.45 4.31 8.24
C ALA A 196 -20.12 4.63 6.77
N PHE A 197 -19.89 3.63 5.93
CA PHE A 197 -19.56 3.83 4.52
C PHE A 197 -20.71 4.52 3.77
N ASP A 198 -20.39 5.62 3.11
CA ASP A 198 -21.31 6.37 2.25
C ASP A 198 -20.76 6.39 0.80
N PRO A 199 -21.40 5.67 -0.14
CA PRO A 199 -20.95 5.65 -1.53
C PRO A 199 -21.01 7.03 -2.22
N GLY A 200 -21.88 7.94 -1.74
CA GLY A 200 -21.97 9.31 -2.26
C GLY A 200 -20.81 10.21 -1.85
N ARG A 201 -20.04 9.82 -0.84
CA ARG A 201 -18.88 10.55 -0.33
C ARG A 201 -17.56 9.80 -0.54
N ALA A 202 -17.62 8.57 -1.05
CA ALA A 202 -16.45 7.77 -1.32
C ALA A 202 -15.59 8.40 -2.42
N VAL A 203 -14.27 8.33 -2.23
CA VAL A 203 -13.27 8.79 -3.19
C VAL A 203 -12.31 7.66 -3.51
N LEU A 204 -11.60 7.79 -4.65
CA LEU A 204 -10.42 6.97 -4.89
C LEU A 204 -9.40 7.26 -3.80
N ILE A 205 -8.99 6.22 -3.09
CA ILE A 205 -7.90 6.26 -2.12
C ILE A 205 -6.75 5.37 -2.58
N HIS A 206 -5.57 5.60 -2.04
CA HIS A 206 -4.38 4.80 -2.33
C HIS A 206 -4.45 3.42 -1.67
N GLY A 207 -4.84 3.36 -0.40
CA GLY A 207 -5.00 2.13 0.38
C GLY A 207 -3.71 1.56 1.01
N ASP A 208 -2.52 1.93 0.52
CA ASP A 208 -1.23 1.51 1.09
C ASP A 208 -0.18 2.65 1.03
N ALA A 209 -0.56 3.87 1.38
CA ALA A 209 0.33 5.03 1.33
C ALA A 209 1.26 5.09 2.56
N HIS A 210 2.48 4.72 2.36
CA HIS A 210 3.58 4.91 3.32
C HIS A 210 4.75 5.65 2.65
N ALA A 211 5.74 6.10 3.43
CA ALA A 211 6.86 6.90 2.90
C ALA A 211 7.71 6.16 1.82
N GLY A 212 7.58 4.85 1.70
CA GLY A 212 8.19 4.05 0.64
C GLY A 212 7.47 4.16 -0.70
N ASN A 213 6.14 4.40 -0.68
CA ASN A 213 5.29 4.53 -1.87
C ASN A 213 5.07 5.99 -2.30
N VAL A 214 5.78 6.93 -1.69
CA VAL A 214 5.77 8.36 -2.02
C VAL A 214 7.14 8.75 -2.54
N LEU A 215 7.26 8.98 -3.84
CA LEU A 215 8.51 9.21 -4.54
C LEU A 215 8.65 10.66 -4.99
N LEU A 216 9.89 11.17 -4.96
CA LEU A 216 10.21 12.52 -5.43
C LEU A 216 9.98 12.63 -6.95
N LYS A 217 9.33 13.69 -7.40
CA LYS A 217 9.18 13.97 -8.83
C LYS A 217 10.49 14.52 -9.41
N PRO A 218 11.03 13.94 -10.50
CA PRO A 218 12.23 14.46 -11.13
C PRO A 218 12.00 15.85 -11.72
N GLY A 219 12.90 16.82 -11.41
CA GLY A 219 12.84 18.16 -11.97
C GLY A 219 11.64 19.02 -11.57
N GLN A 220 10.84 18.56 -10.63
CA GLN A 220 9.68 19.28 -10.11
C GLN A 220 9.69 19.31 -8.58
N ALA A 221 9.06 20.33 -7.99
CA ALA A 221 8.80 20.31 -6.57
C ALA A 221 7.62 19.37 -6.26
N GLY A 222 7.82 18.41 -5.34
CA GLY A 222 6.75 17.56 -4.85
C GLY A 222 6.99 16.07 -5.04
N PHE A 223 5.95 15.31 -4.74
CA PHE A 223 5.97 13.86 -4.69
C PHE A 223 4.85 13.26 -5.54
N ALA A 224 5.06 12.02 -5.97
CA ALA A 224 4.05 11.18 -6.59
C ALA A 224 3.90 9.87 -5.83
N LEU A 225 2.71 9.27 -5.95
CA LEU A 225 2.30 8.01 -5.36
C LEU A 225 2.55 6.86 -6.34
N ILE A 226 3.05 5.74 -5.85
CA ILE A 226 3.21 4.48 -6.60
C ILE A 226 2.55 3.33 -5.85
N ASP A 227 2.29 2.23 -6.54
CA ASP A 227 1.76 0.98 -5.98
C ASP A 227 0.44 1.16 -5.18
N PRO A 228 -0.59 1.84 -5.75
CA PRO A 228 -1.86 1.93 -5.06
C PRO A 228 -2.53 0.54 -4.93
N GLU A 229 -3.05 0.25 -3.75
CA GLU A 229 -4.01 -0.85 -3.59
C GLU A 229 -5.29 -0.54 -4.37
N GLY A 230 -5.72 0.71 -4.35
CA GLY A 230 -6.88 1.20 -5.09
C GLY A 230 -8.22 0.76 -4.49
N LEU A 231 -8.88 1.68 -3.81
CA LEU A 231 -10.18 1.46 -3.17
C LEU A 231 -11.08 2.69 -3.35
N LEU A 232 -12.39 2.48 -3.30
CA LEU A 232 -13.37 3.54 -3.09
C LEU A 232 -13.73 3.61 -1.61
N SER A 233 -13.18 4.59 -0.90
CA SER A 233 -13.37 4.72 0.54
C SER A 233 -13.43 6.18 0.98
N GLU A 234 -13.59 6.37 2.28
CA GLU A 234 -13.44 7.67 2.90
C GLU A 234 -11.94 8.04 3.03
N PRO A 235 -11.56 9.32 2.92
CA PRO A 235 -10.17 9.77 3.10
C PRO A 235 -9.53 9.35 4.41
N ALA A 236 -10.33 9.13 5.46
CA ALA A 236 -9.87 8.67 6.75
C ALA A 236 -9.13 7.33 6.69
N HIS A 237 -9.48 6.47 5.73
CA HIS A 237 -8.81 5.18 5.54
C HIS A 237 -7.34 5.36 5.15
N ASP A 238 -7.05 6.15 4.09
CA ASP A 238 -5.67 6.48 3.70
C ASP A 238 -4.86 7.06 4.87
N LEU A 239 -5.48 7.97 5.63
CA LEU A 239 -4.83 8.61 6.78
C LEU A 239 -4.58 7.61 7.91
N GLY A 240 -5.47 6.65 8.10
CA GLY A 240 -5.29 5.52 9.02
C GLY A 240 -4.10 4.65 8.63
N VAL A 241 -3.97 4.31 7.35
CA VAL A 241 -2.80 3.60 6.81
C VAL A 241 -1.50 4.34 7.10
N VAL A 242 -1.45 5.66 6.88
CA VAL A 242 -0.27 6.48 7.19
C VAL A 242 0.09 6.44 8.68
N LEU A 243 -0.92 6.44 9.57
CA LEU A 243 -0.74 6.48 11.02
C LEU A 243 -0.51 5.09 11.66
N ARG A 244 -0.66 3.99 10.91
CA ARG A 244 -0.31 2.65 11.40
C ARG A 244 1.19 2.48 11.67
N ASP A 245 2.02 3.30 11.00
CA ASP A 245 3.48 3.27 11.08
C ASP A 245 4.05 4.14 12.21
N GLY A 246 5.37 4.06 12.41
CA GLY A 246 6.08 4.82 13.45
C GLY A 246 5.86 4.27 14.86
N ASN A 247 5.67 2.97 14.96
CA ASN A 247 5.37 2.29 16.21
C ASN A 247 6.52 2.37 17.24
N GLU A 248 7.77 2.39 16.79
CA GLU A 248 8.94 2.54 17.69
C GLU A 248 8.91 3.88 18.43
N GLU A 249 8.57 4.97 17.73
CA GLU A 249 8.43 6.29 18.34
C GLU A 249 7.22 6.35 19.32
N LEU A 250 6.12 5.66 18.97
CA LEU A 250 4.97 5.54 19.87
C LEU A 250 5.33 4.79 21.15
N LEU A 251 6.21 3.80 21.06
CA LEU A 251 6.68 3.00 22.20
C LEU A 251 7.72 3.71 23.08
N ALA A 252 8.38 4.74 22.54
CA ALA A 252 9.42 5.49 23.27
C ALA A 252 8.87 6.47 24.32
N GLY A 253 7.58 6.79 24.27
CA GLY A 253 6.93 7.74 25.19
C GLY A 253 5.54 7.29 25.62
N ASP A 254 4.67 8.26 25.96
CA ASP A 254 3.25 7.98 26.14
C ASP A 254 2.61 7.66 24.82
N THR A 255 2.31 6.38 24.64
CA THR A 255 1.77 5.84 23.37
C THR A 255 0.42 6.46 23.03
N ALA A 256 -0.46 6.65 24.02
CA ALA A 256 -1.80 7.17 23.80
C ALA A 256 -1.77 8.67 23.45
N GLU A 257 -1.03 9.46 24.23
CA GLU A 257 -0.88 10.89 23.98
C GLU A 257 -0.26 11.15 22.61
N THR A 258 0.83 10.44 22.27
CA THR A 258 1.51 10.60 20.97
C THR A 258 0.63 10.19 19.81
N ALA A 259 -0.09 9.07 19.90
CA ALA A 259 -0.98 8.59 18.84
C ALA A 259 -2.17 9.54 18.62
N ILE A 260 -2.80 10.01 19.70
CA ILE A 260 -3.89 11.01 19.66
C ILE A 260 -3.37 12.32 19.05
N GLY A 261 -2.19 12.78 19.46
CA GLY A 261 -1.57 14.00 18.95
C GLY A 261 -1.33 13.94 17.45
N ARG A 262 -0.80 12.81 16.92
CA ARG A 262 -0.62 12.58 15.48
C ARG A 262 -1.95 12.55 14.73
N CYS A 263 -2.95 11.88 15.28
CA CYS A 263 -4.27 11.80 14.67
C CYS A 263 -4.91 13.21 14.59
N ARG A 264 -4.83 14.01 15.66
CA ARG A 264 -5.30 15.41 15.66
C ARG A 264 -4.57 16.26 14.63
N GLN A 265 -3.24 16.15 14.55
CA GLN A 265 -2.44 16.88 13.56
C GLN A 265 -2.91 16.59 12.15
N VAL A 266 -3.11 15.32 11.80
CA VAL A 266 -3.55 14.89 10.47
C VAL A 266 -4.99 15.33 10.20
N ALA A 267 -5.89 15.23 11.17
CA ALA A 267 -7.26 15.71 11.09
C ALA A 267 -7.32 17.23 10.82
N LEU A 268 -6.50 18.01 11.54
CA LEU A 268 -6.40 19.46 11.34
C LEU A 268 -5.84 19.84 9.95
N LEU A 269 -4.85 19.11 9.45
CA LEU A 269 -4.26 19.36 8.14
C LEU A 269 -5.22 19.08 6.98
N THR A 270 -6.16 18.15 7.16
CA THR A 270 -7.00 17.64 6.06
C THR A 270 -8.48 17.98 6.19
N GLY A 271 -8.94 18.36 7.39
CA GLY A 271 -10.36 18.51 7.70
C GLY A 271 -11.13 17.19 7.80
N VAL A 272 -10.43 16.05 7.79
CA VAL A 272 -11.03 14.71 7.86
C VAL A 272 -11.36 14.37 9.32
N ASN A 273 -12.46 13.64 9.53
CA ASN A 273 -12.92 13.24 10.87
C ASN A 273 -11.85 12.43 11.62
N GLY A 274 -11.39 12.97 12.76
CA GLY A 274 -10.30 12.37 13.53
C GLY A 274 -10.65 11.02 14.16
N GLU A 275 -11.92 10.78 14.51
CA GLU A 275 -12.35 9.49 15.05
C GLU A 275 -12.29 8.40 13.98
N ALA A 276 -12.73 8.70 12.75
CA ALA A 276 -12.61 7.79 11.63
C ALA A 276 -11.14 7.47 11.30
N ILE A 277 -10.26 8.48 11.32
CA ILE A 277 -8.80 8.28 11.15
C ILE A 277 -8.25 7.37 12.24
N TRP A 278 -8.62 7.60 13.50
CA TRP A 278 -8.19 6.80 14.64
C TRP A 278 -8.59 5.33 14.50
N GLN A 279 -9.86 5.09 14.14
CA GLN A 279 -10.39 3.75 13.96
C GLN A 279 -9.66 3.00 12.84
N TRP A 280 -9.49 3.62 11.67
CA TRP A 280 -8.73 3.04 10.57
C TRP A 280 -7.27 2.77 10.95
N ALA A 281 -6.61 3.70 11.64
CA ALA A 281 -5.23 3.53 12.09
C ALA A 281 -5.06 2.34 13.05
N PHE A 282 -6.07 2.10 13.88
CA PHE A 282 -6.07 0.95 14.79
C PHE A 282 -6.28 -0.37 14.04
N ILE A 283 -7.27 -0.42 13.15
CA ILE A 283 -7.55 -1.61 12.30
C ILE A 283 -6.31 -1.98 11.50
N GLU A 284 -5.75 -1.03 10.79
CA GLU A 284 -4.58 -1.21 9.92
C GLU A 284 -3.32 -1.63 10.70
N ARG A 285 -3.16 -1.14 11.92
CA ARG A 285 -2.05 -1.53 12.80
C ARG A 285 -2.16 -2.99 13.22
N VAL A 286 -3.33 -3.42 13.68
CA VAL A 286 -3.55 -4.81 14.12
C VAL A 286 -3.42 -5.76 12.94
N SER A 287 -4.07 -5.48 11.82
CA SER A 287 -4.03 -6.32 10.62
C SER A 287 -2.61 -6.45 10.06
N THR A 288 -1.86 -5.35 9.96
CA THR A 288 -0.46 -5.35 9.51
C THR A 288 0.43 -6.17 10.45
N GLY A 289 0.29 -6.01 11.76
CA GLY A 289 1.04 -6.80 12.74
C GLY A 289 0.79 -8.29 12.61
N LEU A 290 -0.47 -8.71 12.44
CA LEU A 290 -0.85 -10.11 12.24
C LEU A 290 -0.34 -10.64 10.90
N PHE A 291 -0.45 -9.86 9.83
CA PHE A 291 0.07 -10.23 8.51
C PHE A 291 1.58 -10.46 8.52
N LEU A 292 2.34 -9.57 9.13
CA LEU A 292 3.79 -9.74 9.28
C LEU A 292 4.15 -11.00 10.06
N LEU A 293 3.38 -11.36 11.10
CA LEU A 293 3.56 -12.63 11.81
C LEU A 293 3.27 -13.84 10.93
N GLN A 294 2.22 -13.78 10.13
CA GLN A 294 1.88 -14.85 9.18
C GLN A 294 3.01 -15.08 8.17
N LEU A 295 3.69 -14.02 7.74
CA LEU A 295 4.86 -14.10 6.86
C LEU A 295 6.16 -14.51 7.59
N GLY A 296 6.14 -14.68 8.91
CA GLY A 296 7.31 -15.02 9.72
C GLY A 296 8.17 -13.84 10.16
N HIS A 297 7.79 -12.61 9.85
CA HIS A 297 8.50 -11.36 10.19
C HIS A 297 8.24 -10.92 11.65
N ARG A 298 8.56 -11.77 12.61
CA ARG A 298 8.24 -11.57 14.04
C ARG A 298 8.78 -10.27 14.64
N GLN A 299 10.00 -9.88 14.26
CA GLN A 299 10.64 -8.67 14.79
C GLN A 299 9.92 -7.40 14.30
N GLU A 300 9.53 -7.38 13.04
CA GLU A 300 8.79 -6.27 12.43
C GLU A 300 7.34 -6.19 12.95
N ALA A 301 6.69 -7.32 13.18
CA ALA A 301 5.32 -7.42 13.68
C ALA A 301 5.15 -6.90 15.13
N ARG A 302 6.15 -7.18 15.98
CA ARG A 302 6.06 -6.92 17.43
C ARG A 302 5.70 -5.48 17.80
N PRO A 303 6.33 -4.43 17.22
CA PRO A 303 5.98 -3.05 17.54
C PRO A 303 4.52 -2.71 17.23
N PHE A 304 3.96 -3.21 16.12
CA PHE A 304 2.56 -3.00 15.75
C PHE A 304 1.61 -3.54 16.80
N LEU A 305 1.78 -4.79 17.19
CA LEU A 305 0.90 -5.45 18.16
C LEU A 305 1.08 -4.90 19.57
N THR A 306 2.31 -4.55 19.97
CA THR A 306 2.55 -3.92 21.27
C THR A 306 1.89 -2.54 21.37
N VAL A 307 1.92 -1.73 20.31
CA VAL A 307 1.21 -0.46 20.27
C VAL A 307 -0.30 -0.68 20.33
N ALA A 308 -0.82 -1.65 19.58
CA ALA A 308 -2.24 -2.01 19.61
C ALA A 308 -2.70 -2.39 21.04
N ASP A 309 -1.92 -3.20 21.75
CA ASP A 309 -2.20 -3.57 23.14
C ASP A 309 -2.24 -2.37 24.08
N ARG A 310 -1.31 -1.42 23.93
CA ARG A 310 -1.29 -0.20 24.74
C ARG A 310 -2.44 0.76 24.43
N LEU A 311 -2.96 0.74 23.20
CA LEU A 311 -4.05 1.60 22.76
C LEU A 311 -5.43 0.94 22.91
N ALA A 312 -5.50 -0.37 23.20
CA ALA A 312 -6.75 -1.07 23.43
C ALA A 312 -7.50 -0.43 24.60
N GLY A 313 -8.76 -0.03 24.36
CA GLY A 313 -9.56 0.71 25.34
C GLY A 313 -9.35 2.23 25.37
N THR A 314 -8.34 2.76 24.68
CA THR A 314 -8.18 4.21 24.50
C THR A 314 -9.18 4.70 23.45
N ARG A 315 -9.95 5.74 23.78
CA ARG A 315 -10.84 6.41 22.82
C ARG A 315 -10.20 7.68 22.30
N TYR A 316 -10.44 7.98 21.03
CA TYR A 316 -10.05 9.27 20.47
C TYR A 316 -10.84 10.39 21.17
N ALA A 317 -10.17 11.19 21.99
CA ALA A 317 -10.74 12.40 22.56
C ALA A 317 -10.37 13.56 21.61
N GLY A 318 -11.17 13.77 20.59
CA GLY A 318 -11.09 14.97 19.75
C GLY A 318 -11.43 16.17 20.63
N GLY A 319 -10.49 17.09 20.85
CA GLY A 319 -10.83 18.42 21.32
C GLY A 319 -11.79 19.07 20.32
N GLN A 320 -12.89 19.63 20.79
CA GLN A 320 -13.79 20.49 20.01
C GLN A 320 -13.02 21.69 19.47
#